data_5a9d333e89bf104e54857b134dc0dd20
#
_entry.id   5a9d333e89bf104e54857b134dc0dd20
#
_cell.length_a   1.000
_cell.length_b   1.000
_cell.length_c   1.000
_cell.angle_alpha   90.00
_cell.angle_beta   90.00
_cell.angle_gamma   90.00
#
_symmetry.space_group_name_H-M   'P 1'
#
loop_
_entity.id
_entity.type
_entity.pdbx_description
1 polymer ?
#
loop_
_entity_poly.entity_id
_entity_poly.type
_entity_poly.pdbx_seq_one_letter_code
_entity_poly.pdbx_strand_id
1 'polypeptide(L)'
;MIKLPSGIDINNLIDDLRRFSWEAAETLLFYSKILRDSDYKSNILKNGNIEDPVTSADLKVNEIIIQRINEKYKDIDWDLLSEENVKGASVNCLNNTDWIWVLDPLDGTKDFIQGTGNYAMHLALNYKRNPFLGIVLIPEKDELWISNGANVWCENRNGSIVKPLTYKSKSLNEMILVTSKNHRNETLRNLIKKINFNEVKIMGSVGCKIASIVRGESDIYISLSMPGKSSPKDWDFAAPAAILKGAGGAITNIDNQELLYFRPSFEQGGIIVASNNHSAHNKICFEVKQIIKKYNLYPLTA
;
A
#
# COMPACT_ATOMS: atom_id res chain seq x y z
N MET A 1 15.72 -4.64 -19.90
CA MET A 1 14.35 -5.12 -19.59
C MET A 1 14.49 -6.22 -18.56
N ILE A 2 13.80 -6.15 -17.41
CA ILE A 2 13.79 -7.22 -16.40
C ILE A 2 13.14 -8.45 -17.01
N LYS A 3 13.81 -9.60 -16.89
CA LYS A 3 13.32 -10.88 -17.42
C LYS A 3 12.67 -11.65 -16.27
N LEU A 4 11.38 -11.94 -16.39
CA LEU A 4 10.63 -12.77 -15.44
C LEU A 4 11.25 -14.17 -15.31
N PRO A 5 10.96 -14.92 -14.25
CA PRO A 5 11.36 -16.32 -14.13
C PRO A 5 11.01 -17.13 -15.37
N SER A 6 11.82 -18.16 -15.68
CA SER A 6 11.58 -19.02 -16.84
C SER A 6 10.17 -19.62 -16.78
N GLY A 7 9.46 -19.59 -17.89
CA GLY A 7 8.09 -20.11 -17.99
C GLY A 7 6.98 -19.11 -17.61
N ILE A 8 7.32 -17.91 -17.16
CA ILE A 8 6.31 -16.88 -16.82
C ILE A 8 6.12 -15.91 -17.98
N ASP A 9 4.89 -15.88 -18.51
CA ASP A 9 4.39 -14.81 -19.38
C ASP A 9 3.67 -13.75 -18.55
N ILE A 10 4.00 -12.46 -18.74
CA ILE A 10 3.48 -11.35 -17.94
C ILE A 10 1.97 -11.18 -18.10
N ASN A 11 1.41 -11.42 -19.28
CA ASN A 11 -0.02 -11.23 -19.52
C ASN A 11 -0.81 -12.35 -18.84
N ASN A 12 -0.37 -13.59 -18.96
CA ASN A 12 -0.96 -14.73 -18.28
C ASN A 12 -0.88 -14.56 -16.76
N LEU A 13 0.24 -14.06 -16.23
CA LEU A 13 0.40 -13.76 -14.81
C LEU A 13 -0.61 -12.72 -14.36
N ILE A 14 -0.76 -11.61 -15.09
CA ILE A 14 -1.72 -10.55 -14.78
C ILE A 14 -3.16 -11.08 -14.82
N ASP A 15 -3.49 -11.93 -15.79
CA ASP A 15 -4.83 -12.55 -15.89
C ASP A 15 -5.14 -13.43 -14.68
N ASP A 16 -4.15 -14.19 -14.20
CA ASP A 16 -4.29 -15.00 -12.99
C ASP A 16 -4.45 -14.09 -11.75
N LEU A 17 -3.58 -13.07 -11.59
CA LEU A 17 -3.65 -12.14 -10.47
C LEU A 17 -4.96 -11.35 -10.43
N ARG A 18 -5.51 -10.99 -11.59
CA ARG A 18 -6.83 -10.38 -11.71
C ARG A 18 -7.92 -11.27 -11.09
N ARG A 19 -7.92 -12.56 -11.47
CA ARG A 19 -8.89 -13.52 -10.93
C ARG A 19 -8.74 -13.71 -9.42
N PHE A 20 -7.52 -13.89 -8.93
CA PHE A 20 -7.24 -14.04 -7.50
C PHE A 20 -7.65 -12.80 -6.70
N SER A 21 -7.39 -11.61 -7.25
CA SER A 21 -7.78 -10.35 -6.60
C SER A 21 -9.29 -10.21 -6.49
N TRP A 22 -10.04 -10.52 -7.53
CA TRP A 22 -11.50 -10.44 -7.45
C TRP A 22 -12.11 -11.52 -6.53
N GLU A 23 -11.50 -12.69 -6.40
CA GLU A 23 -11.88 -13.69 -5.39
C GLU A 23 -11.63 -13.15 -3.97
N ALA A 24 -10.50 -12.51 -3.74
CA ALA A 24 -10.21 -11.83 -2.47
C ALA A 24 -11.19 -10.68 -2.18
N ALA A 25 -11.61 -9.93 -3.22
CA ALA A 25 -12.60 -8.87 -3.08
C ALA A 25 -13.95 -9.37 -2.55
N GLU A 26 -14.44 -10.53 -3.03
CA GLU A 26 -15.67 -11.13 -2.53
C GLU A 26 -15.57 -11.41 -1.02
N THR A 27 -14.43 -11.95 -0.60
CA THR A 27 -14.18 -12.24 0.82
C THR A 27 -14.18 -10.96 1.65
N LEU A 28 -13.45 -9.93 1.24
CA LEU A 28 -13.39 -8.65 1.96
C LEU A 28 -14.75 -7.97 2.03
N LEU A 29 -15.51 -7.94 0.93
CA LEU A 29 -16.84 -7.34 0.90
C LEU A 29 -17.84 -8.13 1.76
N PHE A 30 -17.76 -9.46 1.78
CA PHE A 30 -18.58 -10.29 2.65
C PHE A 30 -18.38 -9.93 4.13
N TYR A 31 -17.13 -9.92 4.61
CA TYR A 31 -16.83 -9.57 6.00
C TYR A 31 -17.10 -8.09 6.33
N SER A 32 -16.86 -7.19 5.39
CA SER A 32 -17.22 -5.76 5.54
C SER A 32 -18.72 -5.58 5.74
N LYS A 33 -19.56 -6.33 5.00
CA LYS A 33 -21.01 -6.33 5.17
C LYS A 33 -21.41 -6.84 6.55
N ILE A 34 -20.83 -7.94 7.00
CA ILE A 34 -21.06 -8.52 8.35
C ILE A 34 -20.77 -7.49 9.44
N LEU A 35 -19.63 -6.77 9.34
CA LEU A 35 -19.26 -5.75 10.33
C LEU A 35 -20.22 -4.55 10.38
N ARG A 36 -20.95 -4.28 9.29
CA ARG A 36 -21.96 -3.19 9.24
C ARG A 36 -23.31 -3.64 9.76
N ASP A 37 -23.56 -4.93 9.88
CA ASP A 37 -24.81 -5.48 10.39
C ASP A 37 -24.87 -5.32 11.91
N SER A 38 -25.88 -4.54 12.38
CA SER A 38 -26.08 -4.24 13.80
C SER A 38 -26.42 -5.50 14.62
N ASP A 39 -27.17 -6.41 14.02
CA ASP A 39 -27.61 -7.64 14.70
C ASP A 39 -26.44 -8.61 14.85
N TYR A 40 -25.56 -8.69 13.87
CA TYR A 40 -24.34 -9.48 13.95
C TYR A 40 -23.38 -8.92 15.03
N LYS A 41 -23.15 -7.60 15.06
CA LYS A 41 -22.36 -6.96 16.12
C LYS A 41 -22.89 -7.24 17.52
N SER A 42 -24.20 -7.19 17.71
CA SER A 42 -24.83 -7.47 19.00
C SER A 42 -24.70 -8.93 19.43
N ASN A 43 -24.70 -9.86 18.49
CA ASN A 43 -24.53 -11.30 18.73
C ASN A 43 -23.07 -11.67 19.04
N ILE A 44 -22.11 -11.05 18.40
CA ILE A 44 -20.67 -11.21 18.71
C ILE A 44 -20.39 -10.79 20.15
N LEU A 45 -20.91 -9.63 20.57
CA LEU A 45 -20.71 -9.10 21.93
C LEU A 45 -21.36 -9.98 23.01
N LYS A 46 -22.44 -10.69 22.69
CA LYS A 46 -23.17 -11.53 23.65
C LYS A 46 -22.59 -12.96 23.81
N ASN A 47 -22.02 -13.52 22.79
CA ASN A 47 -21.68 -14.96 22.76
C ASN A 47 -20.21 -15.30 22.97
N GLY A 48 -19.29 -14.32 23.03
CA GLY A 48 -17.88 -14.51 23.45
C GLY A 48 -17.02 -15.52 22.66
N ASN A 49 -17.59 -16.21 21.65
CA ASN A 49 -16.99 -17.34 20.96
C ASN A 49 -16.99 -17.21 19.43
N ILE A 50 -17.14 -16.02 18.88
CA ILE A 50 -17.09 -15.81 17.43
C ILE A 50 -15.70 -15.27 17.10
N GLU A 51 -15.02 -15.91 16.14
CA GLU A 51 -13.79 -15.39 15.54
C GLU A 51 -13.97 -13.91 15.15
N ASP A 52 -12.99 -13.08 15.48
CA ASP A 52 -13.00 -11.68 15.09
C ASP A 52 -13.14 -11.58 13.56
N PRO A 53 -14.22 -10.98 13.01
CA PRO A 53 -14.45 -10.92 11.57
C PRO A 53 -13.32 -10.24 10.81
N VAL A 54 -12.59 -9.36 11.47
CA VAL A 54 -11.43 -8.68 10.87
C VAL A 54 -10.28 -9.64 10.68
N THR A 55 -9.93 -10.36 11.76
CA THR A 55 -8.89 -11.40 11.71
C THR A 55 -9.27 -12.50 10.72
N SER A 56 -10.56 -12.89 10.67
CA SER A 56 -11.04 -13.90 9.71
C SER A 56 -10.95 -13.42 8.27
N ALA A 57 -11.27 -12.14 7.99
CA ALA A 57 -11.13 -11.56 6.64
C ALA A 57 -9.68 -11.57 6.19
N ASP A 58 -8.78 -11.10 7.06
CA ASP A 58 -7.35 -10.99 6.83
C ASP A 58 -6.72 -12.37 6.54
N LEU A 59 -6.91 -13.32 7.45
CA LEU A 59 -6.41 -14.69 7.30
C LEU A 59 -6.99 -15.40 6.06
N LYS A 60 -8.27 -15.18 5.75
CA LYS A 60 -8.89 -15.84 4.59
C LYS A 60 -8.37 -15.31 3.27
N VAL A 61 -8.18 -14.00 3.15
CA VAL A 61 -7.56 -13.39 1.97
C VAL A 61 -6.11 -13.84 1.83
N ASN A 62 -5.37 -13.88 2.94
CA ASN A 62 -4.00 -14.41 2.97
C ASN A 62 -3.97 -15.86 2.43
N GLU A 63 -4.83 -16.74 2.94
CA GLU A 63 -4.94 -18.13 2.49
C GLU A 63 -5.24 -18.22 0.99
N ILE A 64 -6.25 -17.50 0.51
CA ILE A 64 -6.66 -17.51 -0.90
C ILE A 64 -5.49 -17.14 -1.81
N ILE A 65 -4.84 -16.01 -1.56
CA ILE A 65 -3.77 -15.51 -2.44
C ILE A 65 -2.56 -16.45 -2.43
N ILE A 66 -2.13 -16.90 -1.24
CA ILE A 66 -0.99 -17.81 -1.11
C ILE A 66 -1.28 -19.14 -1.80
N GLN A 67 -2.47 -19.71 -1.56
CA GLN A 67 -2.87 -20.98 -2.18
C GLN A 67 -2.89 -20.86 -3.70
N ARG A 68 -3.53 -19.82 -4.25
CA ARG A 68 -3.62 -19.62 -5.71
C ARG A 68 -2.26 -19.45 -6.38
N ILE A 69 -1.34 -18.69 -5.76
CA ILE A 69 0.02 -18.53 -6.27
C ILE A 69 0.76 -19.87 -6.23
N ASN A 70 0.71 -20.60 -5.11
CA ASN A 70 1.42 -21.86 -4.94
C ASN A 70 0.88 -22.98 -5.85
N GLU A 71 -0.44 -23.09 -6.03
CA GLU A 71 -1.04 -24.07 -6.91
C GLU A 71 -0.69 -23.83 -8.39
N LYS A 72 -0.78 -22.56 -8.80
CA LYS A 72 -0.59 -22.20 -10.21
C LYS A 72 0.88 -22.19 -10.64
N TYR A 73 1.78 -21.81 -9.74
CA TYR A 73 3.17 -21.51 -10.02
C TYR A 73 4.14 -22.32 -9.15
N LYS A 74 3.77 -23.55 -8.79
CA LYS A 74 4.50 -24.46 -7.89
C LYS A 74 5.97 -24.74 -8.29
N ASP A 75 6.28 -24.63 -9.59
CA ASP A 75 7.61 -24.95 -10.13
C ASP A 75 8.46 -23.68 -10.34
N ILE A 76 8.00 -22.52 -9.91
CA ILE A 76 8.70 -21.25 -10.06
C ILE A 76 9.47 -20.92 -8.78
N ASP A 77 10.75 -20.57 -8.95
CA ASP A 77 11.64 -20.18 -7.85
C ASP A 77 11.37 -18.73 -7.43
N TRP A 78 10.45 -18.56 -6.49
CA TRP A 78 10.17 -17.30 -5.80
C TRP A 78 9.76 -17.53 -4.35
N ASP A 79 9.99 -16.53 -3.50
CA ASP A 79 9.53 -16.54 -2.12
C ASP A 79 8.22 -15.75 -1.98
N LEU A 80 7.59 -15.89 -0.82
CA LEU A 80 6.40 -15.16 -0.46
C LEU A 80 6.50 -14.65 0.99
N LEU A 81 6.45 -13.33 1.13
CA LEU A 81 6.36 -12.60 2.38
C LEU A 81 4.94 -12.07 2.53
N SER A 82 4.25 -12.46 3.61
CA SER A 82 2.94 -11.90 3.96
C SER A 82 2.98 -11.33 5.37
N GLU A 83 2.20 -10.27 5.62
CA GLU A 83 1.98 -9.74 6.96
C GLU A 83 1.62 -10.85 7.95
N GLU A 84 0.70 -11.73 7.59
CA GLU A 84 0.20 -12.79 8.46
C GLU A 84 1.22 -13.90 8.71
N ASN A 85 2.10 -14.16 7.76
CA ASN A 85 3.14 -15.19 7.91
C ASN A 85 4.29 -14.74 8.82
N VAL A 86 4.52 -13.44 8.95
CA VAL A 86 5.60 -12.88 9.79
C VAL A 86 5.20 -12.79 11.26
N LYS A 87 3.92 -12.70 11.57
CA LYS A 87 3.41 -12.59 12.96
C LYS A 87 3.77 -13.79 13.84
N GLY A 88 4.31 -14.88 13.32
CA GLY A 88 4.67 -16.09 14.06
C GLY A 88 6.03 -16.70 13.73
N ALA A 89 6.82 -16.14 12.82
CA ALA A 89 8.05 -16.73 12.30
C ALA A 89 9.27 -15.82 12.51
N SER A 90 10.45 -16.42 12.68
CA SER A 90 11.72 -15.70 12.61
C SER A 90 12.01 -15.28 11.16
N VAL A 91 12.56 -14.10 10.98
CA VAL A 91 12.90 -13.40 9.72
C VAL A 91 13.80 -14.21 8.76
N ASN A 92 14.27 -15.40 9.16
CA ASN A 92 15.17 -16.24 8.38
C ASN A 92 14.49 -17.09 7.29
N CYS A 93 13.22 -16.81 6.98
CA CYS A 93 12.42 -17.64 6.07
C CYS A 93 12.47 -17.21 4.59
N LEU A 94 13.16 -16.13 4.25
CA LEU A 94 13.32 -15.75 2.84
C LEU A 94 14.58 -16.45 2.29
N ASN A 95 14.38 -17.32 1.29
CA ASN A 95 15.45 -17.91 0.53
C ASN A 95 16.20 -16.82 -0.27
N ASN A 96 17.39 -17.12 -0.77
CA ASN A 96 18.17 -16.19 -1.59
C ASN A 96 17.63 -16.08 -3.05
N THR A 97 16.30 -16.02 -3.22
CA THR A 97 15.73 -15.82 -4.56
C THR A 97 15.69 -14.34 -4.93
N ASP A 98 15.88 -14.06 -6.23
CA ASP A 98 15.75 -12.71 -6.77
C ASP A 98 14.28 -12.21 -6.79
N TRP A 99 13.31 -13.13 -6.73
CA TRP A 99 11.89 -12.86 -6.89
C TRP A 99 11.10 -13.16 -5.61
N ILE A 100 10.44 -12.15 -5.07
CA ILE A 100 9.72 -12.27 -3.79
C ILE A 100 8.35 -11.63 -3.92
N TRP A 101 7.29 -12.40 -3.68
CA TRP A 101 5.96 -11.87 -3.46
C TRP A 101 5.85 -11.19 -2.11
N VAL A 102 5.17 -10.05 -2.06
CA VAL A 102 4.89 -9.30 -0.83
C VAL A 102 3.39 -9.04 -0.76
N LEU A 103 2.75 -9.56 0.27
CA LEU A 103 1.30 -9.51 0.46
C LEU A 103 0.94 -8.79 1.75
N ASP A 104 0.04 -7.83 1.64
CA ASP A 104 -0.78 -7.30 2.73
C ASP A 104 -2.24 -7.66 2.42
N PRO A 105 -2.84 -8.61 3.13
CA PRO A 105 -4.19 -9.07 2.81
C PRO A 105 -5.27 -8.01 3.11
N LEU A 106 -5.02 -7.13 4.07
CA LEU A 106 -5.99 -6.11 4.51
C LEU A 106 -5.31 -4.87 5.11
N ASP A 107 -4.70 -4.02 4.28
CA ASP A 107 -4.25 -2.70 4.71
C ASP A 107 -5.44 -1.77 5.01
N GLY A 108 -5.36 -1.07 6.13
CA GLY A 108 -6.41 -0.19 6.59
C GLY A 108 -7.45 -0.89 7.47
N THR A 109 -7.04 -1.85 8.28
CA THR A 109 -7.87 -2.64 9.20
C THR A 109 -8.84 -1.78 10.04
N LYS A 110 -8.40 -0.62 10.54
CA LYS A 110 -9.26 0.30 11.30
C LYS A 110 -10.38 0.90 10.44
N ASP A 111 -10.09 1.22 9.20
CA ASP A 111 -11.07 1.75 8.25
C ASP A 111 -12.04 0.65 7.80
N PHE A 112 -11.58 -0.60 7.70
CA PHE A 112 -12.41 -1.77 7.49
C PHE A 112 -13.43 -1.94 8.63
N ILE A 113 -12.98 -1.92 9.90
CA ILE A 113 -13.84 -2.00 11.09
C ILE A 113 -14.86 -0.85 11.13
N GLN A 114 -14.43 0.36 10.76
CA GLN A 114 -15.28 1.56 10.78
C GLN A 114 -16.22 1.64 9.58
N GLY A 115 -16.08 0.77 8.58
CA GLY A 115 -16.92 0.76 7.37
C GLY A 115 -16.73 2.00 6.49
N THR A 116 -15.54 2.62 6.49
CA THR A 116 -15.27 3.82 5.68
C THR A 116 -15.06 3.52 4.20
N GLY A 117 -14.80 2.26 3.86
CA GLY A 117 -14.46 1.82 2.50
C GLY A 117 -13.02 2.15 2.08
N ASN A 118 -12.17 2.68 2.98
CA ASN A 118 -10.78 3.03 2.68
C ASN A 118 -9.81 1.95 3.18
N TYR A 119 -9.99 0.74 2.70
CA TYR A 119 -9.12 -0.40 2.92
C TYR A 119 -8.77 -1.07 1.59
N ALA A 120 -7.67 -1.81 1.55
CA ALA A 120 -7.18 -2.43 0.33
C ALA A 120 -6.42 -3.72 0.60
N MET A 121 -6.35 -4.63 -0.38
CA MET A 121 -5.35 -5.69 -0.44
C MET A 121 -4.18 -5.20 -1.29
N HIS A 122 -2.95 -5.46 -0.85
CA HIS A 122 -1.73 -5.19 -1.61
C HIS A 122 -1.02 -6.48 -1.96
N LEU A 123 -0.66 -6.65 -3.23
CA LEU A 123 0.18 -7.75 -3.67
C LEU A 123 1.24 -7.22 -4.64
N ALA A 124 2.51 -7.40 -4.31
CA ALA A 124 3.63 -7.01 -5.16
C ALA A 124 4.51 -8.20 -5.51
N LEU A 125 5.08 -8.21 -6.70
CA LEU A 125 6.21 -9.05 -7.05
C LEU A 125 7.46 -8.17 -7.09
N ASN A 126 8.38 -8.41 -6.18
CA ASN A 126 9.65 -7.69 -6.11
C ASN A 126 10.73 -8.46 -6.86
N TYR A 127 11.58 -7.74 -7.58
CA TYR A 127 12.81 -8.25 -8.19
C TYR A 127 14.03 -7.59 -7.57
N LYS A 128 14.94 -8.39 -7.06
CA LYS A 128 16.18 -7.91 -6.38
C LYS A 128 15.85 -6.80 -5.37
N ARG A 129 14.87 -7.09 -4.52
CA ARG A 129 14.40 -6.20 -3.45
C ARG A 129 13.71 -4.90 -3.90
N ASN A 130 13.33 -4.78 -5.18
CA ASN A 130 12.59 -3.62 -5.68
C ASN A 130 11.23 -4.04 -6.24
N PRO A 131 10.15 -3.31 -5.93
CA PRO A 131 8.84 -3.59 -6.51
C PRO A 131 8.87 -3.49 -8.04
N PHE A 132 8.51 -4.59 -8.71
CA PHE A 132 8.43 -4.69 -10.16
C PHE A 132 6.99 -4.67 -10.64
N LEU A 133 6.14 -5.55 -10.08
CA LEU A 133 4.71 -5.61 -10.36
C LEU A 133 3.96 -5.24 -9.09
N GLY A 134 2.84 -4.55 -9.22
CA GLY A 134 1.98 -4.19 -8.09
C GLY A 134 0.51 -4.35 -8.40
N ILE A 135 -0.22 -4.87 -7.44
CA ILE A 135 -1.67 -4.97 -7.40
C ILE A 135 -2.16 -4.25 -6.15
N VAL A 136 -3.07 -3.30 -6.32
CA VAL A 136 -3.80 -2.67 -5.22
C VAL A 136 -5.29 -2.83 -5.50
N LEU A 137 -5.96 -3.68 -4.74
CA LEU A 137 -7.39 -3.92 -4.82
C LEU A 137 -8.12 -3.09 -3.77
N ILE A 138 -9.06 -2.25 -4.19
CA ILE A 138 -9.94 -1.45 -3.31
C ILE A 138 -11.38 -1.93 -3.51
N PRO A 139 -11.85 -2.94 -2.75
CA PRO A 139 -13.10 -3.64 -3.05
C PRO A 139 -14.34 -2.74 -3.01
N GLU A 140 -14.41 -1.83 -2.05
CA GLU A 140 -15.56 -0.92 -1.88
C GLU A 140 -15.72 0.10 -3.01
N LYS A 141 -14.65 0.33 -3.78
CA LYS A 141 -14.68 1.23 -4.94
C LYS A 141 -14.76 0.49 -6.26
N ASP A 142 -14.81 -0.85 -6.24
CA ASP A 142 -14.74 -1.69 -7.44
C ASP A 142 -13.49 -1.36 -8.28
N GLU A 143 -12.33 -1.18 -7.64
CA GLU A 143 -11.08 -0.79 -8.27
C GLU A 143 -10.00 -1.83 -8.07
N LEU A 144 -9.37 -2.25 -9.16
CA LEU A 144 -8.17 -3.06 -9.20
C LEU A 144 -7.08 -2.32 -9.96
N TRP A 145 -6.17 -1.69 -9.22
CA TRP A 145 -5.00 -1.03 -9.77
C TRP A 145 -3.90 -2.04 -10.06
N ILE A 146 -3.37 -2.02 -11.28
CA ILE A 146 -2.35 -2.96 -11.77
C ILE A 146 -1.17 -2.18 -12.32
N SER A 147 0.04 -2.53 -11.88
CA SER A 147 1.30 -2.12 -12.50
C SER A 147 2.08 -3.35 -12.95
N ASN A 148 2.47 -3.40 -14.21
CA ASN A 148 3.29 -4.49 -14.77
C ASN A 148 4.77 -4.13 -14.95
N GLY A 149 5.23 -3.09 -14.25
CA GLY A 149 6.58 -2.55 -14.35
C GLY A 149 6.80 -1.57 -15.51
N ALA A 150 5.92 -1.55 -16.52
CA ALA A 150 6.00 -0.65 -17.67
C ALA A 150 4.79 0.28 -17.77
N ASN A 151 3.61 -0.23 -17.42
CA ASN A 151 2.34 0.48 -17.50
C ASN A 151 1.58 0.33 -16.20
N VAL A 152 0.68 1.29 -15.97
CA VAL A 152 -0.28 1.25 -14.87
C VAL A 152 -1.68 1.56 -15.39
N TRP A 153 -2.67 0.87 -14.84
CA TRP A 153 -4.10 1.11 -15.12
C TRP A 153 -4.96 0.63 -13.95
N CYS A 154 -6.21 1.06 -13.93
CA CYS A 154 -7.22 0.54 -13.02
C CYS A 154 -8.31 -0.16 -13.80
N GLU A 155 -8.74 -1.32 -13.32
CA GLU A 155 -9.88 -2.06 -13.86
C GLU A 155 -11.01 -2.14 -12.81
N ASN A 156 -12.26 -2.23 -13.28
CA ASN A 156 -13.37 -2.65 -12.45
C ASN A 156 -13.86 -4.06 -12.86
N ARG A 157 -14.81 -4.63 -12.13
CA ARG A 157 -15.38 -5.97 -12.42
C ARG A 157 -16.03 -6.07 -13.80
N ASN A 158 -16.49 -4.96 -14.37
CA ASN A 158 -17.08 -4.93 -15.70
C ASN A 158 -16.03 -4.78 -16.81
N GLY A 159 -14.73 -4.80 -16.47
CA GLY A 159 -13.64 -4.66 -17.42
C GLY A 159 -13.40 -3.23 -17.92
N SER A 160 -14.03 -2.22 -17.30
CA SER A 160 -13.73 -0.82 -17.64
C SER A 160 -12.32 -0.48 -17.18
N ILE A 161 -11.56 0.19 -18.04
CA ILE A 161 -10.16 0.57 -17.78
C ILE A 161 -10.04 2.08 -17.64
N VAL A 162 -9.42 2.51 -16.53
CA VAL A 162 -9.05 3.91 -16.29
C VAL A 162 -7.53 4.02 -16.26
N LYS A 163 -7.00 5.01 -16.99
CA LYS A 163 -5.55 5.32 -16.97
C LYS A 163 -5.24 6.40 -15.94
N PRO A 164 -4.02 6.37 -15.38
CA PRO A 164 -3.55 7.46 -14.53
C PRO A 164 -3.64 8.81 -15.22
N LEU A 165 -3.89 9.84 -14.42
CA LEU A 165 -3.83 11.22 -14.94
C LEU A 165 -2.37 11.71 -15.00
N THR A 166 -2.08 12.59 -15.93
CA THR A 166 -0.83 13.34 -15.99
C THR A 166 -0.95 14.63 -15.20
N TYR A 167 0.07 15.01 -14.45
CA TYR A 167 0.00 16.14 -13.54
C TYR A 167 0.97 17.24 -13.89
N LYS A 168 0.53 18.49 -13.64
CA LYS A 168 1.41 19.64 -13.64
C LYS A 168 2.10 19.78 -12.29
N SER A 169 3.31 20.32 -12.29
CA SER A 169 4.01 20.66 -11.05
C SER A 169 3.26 21.76 -10.31
N LYS A 170 3.11 21.58 -8.99
CA LYS A 170 2.50 22.52 -8.05
C LYS A 170 3.51 22.88 -6.95
N SER A 171 3.38 24.05 -6.35
CA SER A 171 4.05 24.37 -5.08
C SER A 171 3.37 23.66 -3.91
N LEU A 172 4.07 23.45 -2.77
CA LEU A 172 3.54 22.67 -1.64
C LEU A 172 2.21 23.21 -1.11
N ASN A 173 2.04 24.52 -1.06
CA ASN A 173 0.82 25.16 -0.59
C ASN A 173 -0.37 25.06 -1.57
N GLU A 174 -0.12 24.72 -2.83
CA GLU A 174 -1.15 24.44 -3.84
C GLU A 174 -1.56 22.96 -3.86
N MET A 175 -0.76 22.08 -3.21
CA MET A 175 -1.00 20.64 -3.21
C MET A 175 -2.14 20.25 -2.27
N ILE A 176 -2.82 19.16 -2.65
CA ILE A 176 -3.76 18.43 -1.82
C ILE A 176 -2.99 17.28 -1.15
N LEU A 177 -2.86 17.34 0.18
CA LEU A 177 -2.26 16.27 0.98
C LEU A 177 -3.30 15.21 1.27
N VAL A 178 -2.96 13.92 1.04
CA VAL A 178 -3.69 12.81 1.66
C VAL A 178 -2.87 12.25 2.83
N THR A 179 -3.53 11.93 3.96
CA THR A 179 -2.85 11.47 5.18
C THR A 179 -3.73 10.53 5.99
N SER A 180 -3.12 9.77 6.91
CA SER A 180 -3.85 8.84 7.79
C SER A 180 -4.57 9.58 8.92
N LYS A 181 -5.75 9.09 9.30
CA LYS A 181 -6.47 9.55 10.50
C LYS A 181 -5.74 9.11 11.78
N ASN A 182 -5.34 7.85 11.82
CA ASN A 182 -4.90 7.16 13.03
C ASN A 182 -3.39 7.24 13.29
N HIS A 183 -2.58 7.56 12.28
CA HIS A 183 -1.11 7.67 12.37
C HIS A 183 -0.62 9.12 12.35
N ARG A 184 -1.47 10.07 12.70
CA ARG A 184 -1.12 11.49 12.85
C ARG A 184 -0.55 11.73 14.25
N ASN A 185 0.77 11.66 14.39
CA ASN A 185 1.45 12.17 15.57
C ASN A 185 1.46 13.72 15.58
N GLU A 186 1.86 14.30 16.68
CA GLU A 186 1.93 15.76 16.83
C GLU A 186 2.89 16.41 15.83
N THR A 187 4.02 15.75 15.56
CA THR A 187 5.02 16.18 14.58
C THR A 187 4.42 16.33 13.19
N LEU A 188 3.68 15.34 12.70
CA LEU A 188 3.02 15.42 11.39
C LEU A 188 1.94 16.51 11.37
N ARG A 189 1.17 16.66 12.45
CA ARG A 189 0.19 17.76 12.56
C ARG A 189 0.86 19.13 12.47
N ASN A 190 1.98 19.31 13.16
CA ASN A 190 2.75 20.56 13.11
C ASN A 190 3.35 20.80 11.72
N LEU A 191 3.89 19.78 11.08
CA LEU A 191 4.39 19.87 9.70
C LEU A 191 3.29 20.32 8.72
N ILE A 192 2.12 19.69 8.78
CA ILE A 192 0.94 20.04 7.96
C ILE A 192 0.58 21.52 8.13
N LYS A 193 0.51 22.01 9.39
CA LYS A 193 0.22 23.42 9.69
C LYS A 193 1.28 24.37 9.14
N LYS A 194 2.56 23.99 9.16
CA LYS A 194 3.66 24.86 8.69
C LYS A 194 3.76 24.91 7.16
N ILE A 195 3.41 23.83 6.47
CA ILE A 195 3.34 23.81 5.00
C ILE A 195 2.13 24.58 4.49
N ASN A 196 0.99 24.47 5.20
CA ASN A 196 -0.28 25.08 4.83
C ASN A 196 -0.78 24.62 3.44
N PHE A 197 -0.98 23.31 3.31
CA PHE A 197 -1.51 22.70 2.08
C PHE A 197 -2.86 23.31 1.68
N ASN A 198 -3.16 23.31 0.39
CA ASN A 198 -4.46 23.78 -0.13
C ASN A 198 -5.64 22.99 0.47
N GLU A 199 -5.49 21.69 0.59
CA GLU A 199 -6.48 20.79 1.18
C GLU A 199 -5.78 19.62 1.89
N VAL A 200 -6.42 19.07 2.92
CA VAL A 200 -5.94 17.86 3.62
C VAL A 200 -7.05 16.84 3.66
N LYS A 201 -6.88 15.75 2.89
CA LYS A 201 -7.78 14.59 2.87
C LYS A 201 -7.32 13.53 3.87
N ILE A 202 -8.27 12.85 4.49
CA ILE A 202 -8.01 11.79 5.47
C ILE A 202 -8.50 10.48 4.89
N MET A 203 -7.64 9.47 4.88
CA MET A 203 -7.94 8.17 4.29
C MET A 203 -7.14 7.07 5.01
N GLY A 204 -7.75 5.89 5.18
CA GLY A 204 -7.06 4.68 5.64
C GLY A 204 -6.10 4.15 4.58
N SER A 205 -5.64 2.92 4.68
CA SER A 205 -4.84 2.20 3.68
C SER A 205 -3.78 3.05 2.92
N VAL A 206 -2.57 2.58 2.78
CA VAL A 206 -1.56 3.22 1.91
C VAL A 206 -1.97 3.08 0.45
N GLY A 207 -2.52 1.92 0.05
CA GLY A 207 -3.03 1.68 -1.29
C GLY A 207 -4.13 2.66 -1.69
N CYS A 208 -5.10 2.92 -0.80
CA CYS A 208 -6.15 3.91 -1.05
C CYS A 208 -5.60 5.32 -1.23
N LYS A 209 -4.59 5.72 -0.42
CA LYS A 209 -3.93 7.03 -0.56
C LYS A 209 -3.19 7.17 -1.88
N ILE A 210 -2.42 6.14 -2.26
CA ILE A 210 -1.69 6.15 -3.54
C ILE A 210 -2.67 6.12 -4.71
N ALA A 211 -3.75 5.32 -4.66
CA ALA A 211 -4.79 5.33 -5.67
C ALA A 211 -5.43 6.73 -5.82
N SER A 212 -5.68 7.45 -4.70
CA SER A 212 -6.21 8.82 -4.76
C SER A 212 -5.23 9.80 -5.44
N ILE A 213 -3.92 9.62 -5.26
CA ILE A 213 -2.91 10.40 -5.98
C ILE A 213 -2.96 10.08 -7.47
N VAL A 214 -3.00 8.80 -7.84
CA VAL A 214 -3.00 8.36 -9.24
C VAL A 214 -4.29 8.76 -9.98
N ARG A 215 -5.42 8.85 -9.26
CA ARG A 215 -6.69 9.40 -9.78
C ARG A 215 -6.74 10.94 -9.87
N GLY A 216 -5.74 11.65 -9.32
CA GLY A 216 -5.74 13.11 -9.30
C GLY A 216 -6.59 13.76 -8.21
N GLU A 217 -7.05 12.99 -7.27
CA GLU A 217 -7.81 13.49 -6.11
C GLU A 217 -6.91 14.10 -5.06
N SER A 218 -5.63 13.72 -5.05
CA SER A 218 -4.60 14.21 -4.15
C SER A 218 -3.28 14.36 -4.90
N ASP A 219 -2.34 15.13 -4.37
CA ASP A 219 -1.04 15.39 -5.01
C ASP A 219 0.12 14.73 -4.27
N ILE A 220 0.01 14.64 -2.95
CA ILE A 220 1.11 14.22 -2.07
C ILE A 220 0.59 13.39 -0.88
N TYR A 221 1.38 12.39 -0.47
CA TYR A 221 1.24 11.67 0.79
C TYR A 221 2.53 11.77 1.59
N ILE A 222 2.42 12.01 2.89
CA ILE A 222 3.55 12.02 3.83
C ILE A 222 3.25 11.05 4.96
N SER A 223 4.11 10.04 5.11
CA SER A 223 4.17 9.17 6.28
C SER A 223 5.30 9.64 7.20
N LEU A 224 5.04 9.69 8.51
CA LEU A 224 6.03 10.11 9.49
C LEU A 224 5.99 9.19 10.71
N SER A 225 7.03 8.41 10.89
CA SER A 225 7.23 7.53 12.04
C SER A 225 8.36 8.05 12.90
N MET A 226 8.09 8.26 14.19
CA MET A 226 9.11 8.71 15.14
C MET A 226 10.11 7.58 15.46
N PRO A 227 11.39 7.88 15.67
CA PRO A 227 12.37 6.87 16.09
C PRO A 227 11.89 6.08 17.32
N GLY A 228 12.05 4.76 17.28
CA GLY A 228 11.63 3.85 18.35
C GLY A 228 10.11 3.65 18.48
N LYS A 229 9.32 4.12 17.54
CA LYS A 229 7.88 3.86 17.45
C LYS A 229 7.59 2.92 16.29
N SER A 230 6.45 2.24 16.36
CA SER A 230 5.96 1.39 15.27
C SER A 230 5.91 2.16 13.95
N SER A 231 6.40 1.53 12.90
CA SER A 231 6.46 2.05 11.54
C SER A 231 5.68 1.14 10.60
N PRO A 232 5.15 1.67 9.48
CA PRO A 232 4.66 0.85 8.39
C PRO A 232 5.73 -0.15 7.93
N LYS A 233 5.30 -1.21 7.29
CA LYS A 233 6.15 -2.32 6.85
C LYS A 233 6.30 -2.35 5.32
N ASP A 234 7.10 -3.28 4.84
CA ASP A 234 7.32 -3.48 3.40
C ASP A 234 6.03 -3.76 2.64
N TRP A 235 5.12 -4.54 3.22
CA TRP A 235 3.85 -4.88 2.60
C TRP A 235 2.87 -3.72 2.47
N ASP A 236 2.95 -2.71 3.36
CA ASP A 236 2.18 -1.47 3.21
C ASP A 236 2.60 -0.69 1.95
N PHE A 237 3.88 -0.78 1.52
CA PHE A 237 4.43 0.09 0.49
C PHE A 237 4.77 -0.59 -0.83
N ALA A 238 5.05 -1.90 -0.87
CA ALA A 238 5.59 -2.54 -2.08
C ALA A 238 4.67 -2.39 -3.30
N ALA A 239 3.41 -2.80 -3.19
CA ALA A 239 2.45 -2.67 -4.28
C ALA A 239 2.09 -1.19 -4.58
N PRO A 240 1.77 -0.35 -3.58
CA PRO A 240 1.53 1.07 -3.82
C PRO A 240 2.69 1.80 -4.50
N ALA A 241 3.95 1.44 -4.16
CA ALA A 241 5.12 2.03 -4.81
C ALA A 241 5.22 1.64 -6.30
N ALA A 242 4.96 0.38 -6.64
CA ALA A 242 4.92 -0.08 -8.03
C ALA A 242 3.84 0.67 -8.83
N ILE A 243 2.64 0.86 -8.25
CA ILE A 243 1.54 1.61 -8.87
C ILE A 243 1.93 3.07 -9.09
N LEU A 244 2.44 3.75 -8.06
CA LEU A 244 2.77 5.17 -8.16
C LEU A 244 3.91 5.44 -9.14
N LYS A 245 4.98 4.64 -9.10
CA LYS A 245 6.10 4.73 -10.05
C LYS A 245 5.64 4.50 -11.49
N GLY A 246 4.82 3.48 -11.73
CA GLY A 246 4.24 3.20 -13.06
C GLY A 246 3.33 4.32 -13.58
N ALA A 247 2.73 5.11 -12.69
CA ALA A 247 1.92 6.29 -13.02
C ALA A 247 2.75 7.57 -13.26
N GLY A 248 4.08 7.51 -13.16
CA GLY A 248 4.97 8.66 -13.32
C GLY A 248 5.15 9.50 -12.06
N GLY A 249 4.68 9.02 -10.91
CA GLY A 249 4.96 9.58 -9.60
C GLY A 249 6.24 9.02 -8.97
N ALA A 250 6.50 9.37 -7.72
CA ALA A 250 7.62 8.85 -6.94
C ALA A 250 7.25 8.67 -5.48
N ILE A 251 7.89 7.68 -4.84
CA ILE A 251 7.82 7.43 -3.41
C ILE A 251 9.24 7.14 -2.89
N THR A 252 9.68 7.92 -1.91
CA THR A 252 11.05 7.85 -1.38
C THR A 252 11.08 8.22 0.10
N ASN A 253 12.22 8.04 0.75
CA ASN A 253 12.46 8.73 2.01
C ASN A 253 12.61 10.25 1.79
N ILE A 254 12.70 11.03 2.87
CA ILE A 254 12.84 12.49 2.82
C ILE A 254 14.12 12.98 2.12
N ASP A 255 15.11 12.12 1.99
CA ASP A 255 16.38 12.39 1.30
C ASP A 255 16.33 12.05 -0.20
N ASN A 256 15.14 11.81 -0.72
CA ASN A 256 14.90 11.39 -2.11
C ASN A 256 15.61 10.08 -2.49
N GLN A 257 15.82 9.19 -1.50
CA GLN A 257 16.36 7.87 -1.73
C GLN A 257 15.24 6.84 -1.82
N GLU A 258 15.39 5.85 -2.68
CA GLU A 258 14.42 4.77 -2.80
C GLU A 258 14.24 4.01 -1.48
N LEU A 259 13.03 3.49 -1.26
CA LEU A 259 12.74 2.66 -0.09
C LEU A 259 13.53 1.36 -0.18
N LEU A 260 14.13 0.96 0.93
CA LEU A 260 14.89 -0.29 1.04
C LEU A 260 14.00 -1.38 1.62
N TYR A 261 13.66 -2.36 0.81
CA TYR A 261 12.83 -3.50 1.21
C TYR A 261 13.66 -4.66 1.79
N PHE A 262 12.99 -5.53 2.54
CA PHE A 262 13.55 -6.75 3.16
C PHE A 262 14.72 -6.48 4.12
N ARG A 263 14.62 -5.38 4.87
CA ARG A 263 15.45 -5.19 6.06
C ARG A 263 14.98 -6.14 7.17
N PRO A 264 15.82 -6.48 8.17
CA PRO A 264 15.46 -7.46 9.19
C PRO A 264 14.13 -7.22 9.91
N SER A 265 13.73 -5.95 10.09
CA SER A 265 12.46 -5.57 10.73
C SER A 265 11.31 -5.37 9.75
N PHE A 266 11.57 -5.40 8.44
CA PHE A 266 10.65 -4.99 7.36
C PHE A 266 10.09 -3.57 7.50
N GLU A 267 10.66 -2.76 8.37
CA GLU A 267 10.15 -1.43 8.70
C GLU A 267 10.52 -0.38 7.66
N GLN A 268 9.52 0.40 7.29
CA GLN A 268 9.64 1.61 6.48
C GLN A 268 9.45 2.83 7.39
N GLY A 269 10.45 3.06 8.25
CA GLY A 269 10.44 4.14 9.23
C GLY A 269 10.91 5.49 8.70
N GLY A 270 10.92 6.48 9.59
CA GLY A 270 11.33 7.83 9.25
C GLY A 270 10.24 8.63 8.54
N ILE A 271 10.66 9.45 7.59
CA ILE A 271 9.75 10.27 6.79
C ILE A 271 9.76 9.77 5.36
N ILE A 272 8.59 9.34 4.89
CA ILE A 272 8.36 8.89 3.51
C ILE A 272 7.48 9.92 2.83
N VAL A 273 7.86 10.31 1.62
CA VAL A 273 7.11 11.22 0.77
C VAL A 273 6.72 10.50 -0.51
N ALA A 274 5.45 10.59 -0.89
CA ALA A 274 4.96 10.13 -2.18
C ALA A 274 4.30 11.30 -2.91
N SER A 275 4.58 11.47 -4.20
CA SER A 275 4.00 12.54 -5.01
C SER A 275 3.67 12.08 -6.43
N ASN A 276 2.74 12.77 -7.05
CA ASN A 276 2.23 12.46 -8.39
C ASN A 276 3.19 12.81 -9.54
N ASN A 277 4.32 13.45 -9.28
CA ASN A 277 5.24 13.92 -10.30
C ASN A 277 6.69 13.58 -9.96
N HIS A 278 7.25 12.59 -10.64
CA HIS A 278 8.63 12.15 -10.45
C HIS A 278 9.64 13.28 -10.66
N SER A 279 9.47 14.11 -11.69
CA SER A 279 10.41 15.19 -12.02
C SER A 279 10.45 16.29 -10.96
N ALA A 280 9.33 16.53 -10.24
CA ALA A 280 9.25 17.53 -9.18
C ALA A 280 9.58 16.95 -7.79
N HIS A 281 9.64 15.61 -7.65
CA HIS A 281 9.68 14.92 -6.36
C HIS A 281 10.88 15.32 -5.50
N ASN A 282 12.08 15.40 -6.08
CA ASN A 282 13.29 15.83 -5.35
C ASN A 282 13.12 17.23 -4.73
N LYS A 283 12.54 18.17 -5.49
CA LYS A 283 12.25 19.52 -4.99
C LYS A 283 11.25 19.49 -3.85
N ILE A 284 10.19 18.67 -3.96
CA ILE A 284 9.19 18.48 -2.91
C ILE A 284 9.83 17.95 -1.62
N CYS A 285 10.63 16.89 -1.70
CA CYS A 285 11.38 16.33 -0.56
C CYS A 285 12.27 17.38 0.08
N PHE A 286 13.03 18.14 -0.74
CA PHE A 286 13.90 19.20 -0.25
C PHE A 286 13.10 20.28 0.50
N GLU A 287 12.01 20.80 -0.06
CA GLU A 287 11.18 21.84 0.57
C GLU A 287 10.57 21.35 1.89
N VAL A 288 10.03 20.13 1.93
CA VAL A 288 9.51 19.51 3.16
C VAL A 288 10.62 19.38 4.21
N LYS A 289 11.82 18.93 3.82
CA LYS A 289 12.99 18.80 4.69
C LYS A 289 13.44 20.15 5.25
N GLN A 290 13.44 21.23 4.45
CA GLN A 290 13.79 22.58 4.92
C GLN A 290 12.78 23.08 5.98
N ILE A 291 11.50 22.83 5.80
CA ILE A 291 10.45 23.20 6.80
C ILE A 291 10.68 22.42 8.09
N ILE A 292 10.96 21.12 8.02
CA ILE A 292 11.25 20.29 9.18
C ILE A 292 12.47 20.84 9.94
N LYS A 293 13.57 21.17 9.26
CA LYS A 293 14.78 21.76 9.85
C LYS A 293 14.49 23.12 10.48
N LYS A 294 13.82 24.02 9.75
CA LYS A 294 13.53 25.39 10.20
C LYS A 294 12.74 25.43 11.52
N TYR A 295 11.83 24.46 11.71
CA TYR A 295 10.95 24.43 12.88
C TYR A 295 11.32 23.32 13.87
N ASN A 296 12.44 22.62 13.66
CA ASN A 296 12.91 21.50 14.48
C ASN A 296 11.81 20.47 14.79
N LEU A 297 11.07 20.06 13.75
CA LEU A 297 9.88 19.21 13.90
C LEU A 297 10.20 17.73 14.05
N TYR A 298 11.37 17.27 13.57
CA TYR A 298 11.76 15.87 13.55
C TYR A 298 13.27 15.74 13.71
N PRO A 299 13.77 14.77 14.49
CA PRO A 299 15.21 14.54 14.62
C PRO A 299 15.76 13.93 13.31
N LEU A 300 16.11 14.82 12.37
CA LEU A 300 16.82 14.40 11.16
C LEU A 300 18.24 14.00 11.57
N THR A 301 18.67 12.79 11.21
CA THR A 301 20.07 12.40 11.29
C THR A 301 20.91 13.35 10.43
N ALA A 302 22.03 13.80 10.97
CA ALA A 302 22.96 14.73 10.31
C ALA A 302 23.57 14.10 9.06
#